data_407d20b14a984d701e71d41e1991dd70
#
_entry.id   407d20b14a984d701e71d41e1991dd70
#
_cell.length_a   1.000
_cell.length_b   1.000
_cell.length_c   1.000
_cell.angle_alpha   90.00
_cell.angle_beta   90.00
_cell.angle_gamma   90.00
#
_symmetry.space_group_name_H-M   'P 1'
#
loop_
_entity.id
_entity.type
_entity.pdbx_description
1 polymer ?
#
loop_
_entity_poly.entity_id
_entity_poly.type
_entity_poly.pdbx_seq_one_letter_code
_entity_poly.pdbx_strand_id
1 'polypeptide(L)'
;SALQAEGRRFESVNAHTKQKSCEEIRETFFYFLPLLYKLSLSFCLITQEKELILQSDNYLRKRMELDVLTAISPIDGRYRGKTKALAAYFSEFALIKYRVQVEVEYFITLCELPLPQLKGIDSSVFETLRNIYRNFSEADAQRIKDIESVTNHDVKAVEYFLKEEFDKMGGMDDYKEFIHFGLTSQDINNTSVPLSIKEALDKVYYPLIEELIAQLKTYATEWAEIPMLAKTHGQPASPTRLGKEVMVFVYRLERQLAMLKACPITAKFGGATGNYNAHHVAYPEFDWKAFGNKFVAEKLGLEREEYTTQISNYDNLSAIFDAMKRINTVMIDMNRDFWQYISMEYFK
;
A
#
# COMPACT_ATOMS: atom_id res chain seq x y z
N SER A 1 -51.85 19.16 -10.15
CA SER A 1 -51.33 19.30 -8.79
C SER A 1 -50.85 17.97 -8.13
N ALA A 2 -51.36 16.84 -8.61
CA ALA A 2 -50.90 15.51 -8.12
C ALA A 2 -49.49 15.11 -8.62
N LEU A 3 -49.15 15.48 -9.85
CA LEU A 3 -47.86 15.20 -10.48
C LEU A 3 -46.67 15.98 -9.84
N GLN A 4 -46.94 17.14 -9.22
CA GLN A 4 -45.89 17.88 -8.50
C GLN A 4 -45.59 17.28 -7.12
N ALA A 5 -46.54 16.58 -6.50
CA ALA A 5 -46.34 15.90 -5.21
C ALA A 5 -45.52 14.60 -5.36
N GLU A 6 -45.68 13.89 -6.49
CA GLU A 6 -44.88 12.69 -6.79
C GLU A 6 -43.39 13.00 -7.10
N GLY A 7 -43.12 14.09 -7.83
CA GLY A 7 -41.75 14.52 -8.14
C GLY A 7 -40.92 14.87 -6.91
N ARG A 8 -41.51 15.55 -5.92
CA ARG A 8 -40.82 15.88 -4.66
C ARG A 8 -40.59 14.67 -3.74
N ARG A 9 -41.43 13.67 -3.77
CA ARG A 9 -41.23 12.41 -3.06
C ARG A 9 -40.10 11.58 -3.67
N PHE A 10 -39.95 11.59 -4.98
CA PHE A 10 -38.87 10.88 -5.68
C PHE A 10 -37.49 11.52 -5.44
N GLU A 11 -37.39 12.85 -5.40
CA GLU A 11 -36.13 13.53 -5.09
C GLU A 11 -35.68 13.32 -3.65
N SER A 12 -36.61 13.31 -2.66
CA SER A 12 -36.26 13.09 -1.27
C SER A 12 -35.81 11.64 -0.98
N VAL A 13 -36.40 10.65 -1.63
CA VAL A 13 -36.01 9.23 -1.51
C VAL A 13 -34.66 9.01 -2.17
N ASN A 14 -34.39 9.60 -3.34
CA ASN A 14 -33.08 9.51 -3.99
C ASN A 14 -31.97 10.22 -3.20
N ALA A 15 -32.24 11.34 -2.55
CA ALA A 15 -31.28 12.05 -1.71
C ALA A 15 -30.95 11.22 -0.44
N HIS A 16 -31.96 10.64 0.20
CA HIS A 16 -31.77 9.77 1.38
C HIS A 16 -31.06 8.45 1.03
N THR A 17 -31.35 7.86 -0.12
CA THR A 17 -30.68 6.63 -0.58
C THR A 17 -29.23 6.92 -0.98
N LYS A 18 -28.94 8.08 -1.62
CA LYS A 18 -27.56 8.51 -1.89
C LYS A 18 -26.78 8.85 -0.63
N GLN A 19 -27.41 9.45 0.37
CA GLN A 19 -26.78 9.77 1.63
C GLN A 19 -26.46 8.51 2.46
N LYS A 20 -27.37 7.52 2.49
CA LYS A 20 -27.13 6.21 3.12
C LYS A 20 -26.02 5.43 2.41
N SER A 21 -25.99 5.42 1.07
CA SER A 21 -24.91 4.77 0.32
C SER A 21 -23.55 5.45 0.55
N CYS A 22 -23.52 6.76 0.73
CA CYS A 22 -22.30 7.48 1.09
C CYS A 22 -21.84 7.21 2.53
N GLU A 23 -22.75 7.02 3.48
CA GLU A 23 -22.41 6.65 4.85
C GLU A 23 -21.95 5.20 4.97
N GLU A 24 -22.60 4.26 4.30
CA GLU A 24 -22.17 2.85 4.23
C GLU A 24 -20.83 2.70 3.49
N ILE A 25 -20.59 3.47 2.44
CA ILE A 25 -19.30 3.56 1.74
C ILE A 25 -18.25 4.18 2.66
N ARG A 26 -18.62 5.18 3.44
CA ARG A 26 -17.73 5.83 4.41
C ARG A 26 -17.32 4.89 5.54
N GLU A 27 -18.22 4.07 6.08
CA GLU A 27 -17.91 3.06 7.11
C GLU A 27 -17.04 1.92 6.55
N THR A 28 -17.26 1.48 5.31
CA THR A 28 -16.42 0.48 4.66
C THR A 28 -15.02 1.04 4.31
N PHE A 29 -14.95 2.33 3.96
CA PHE A 29 -13.69 3.05 3.74
C PHE A 29 -12.90 3.25 5.05
N PHE A 30 -13.57 3.41 6.19
CA PHE A 30 -12.92 3.52 7.50
C PHE A 30 -12.21 2.22 7.95
N TYR A 31 -12.54 1.07 7.40
CA TYR A 31 -11.82 -0.18 7.68
C TYR A 31 -10.45 -0.29 6.97
N PHE A 32 -10.23 0.46 5.89
CA PHE A 32 -8.96 0.45 5.14
C PHE A 32 -8.16 1.77 5.25
N LEU A 33 -8.77 2.85 5.67
CA LEU A 33 -8.17 4.19 5.76
C LEU A 33 -7.19 4.42 6.93
N PRO A 34 -7.16 3.67 8.04
CA PRO A 34 -6.21 3.94 9.13
C PRO A 34 -4.75 3.88 8.70
N LEU A 35 -4.43 3.19 7.60
CA LEU A 35 -3.06 3.12 7.08
C LEU A 35 -2.65 4.39 6.34
N LEU A 36 -3.59 5.04 5.63
CA LEU A 36 -3.33 6.28 4.87
C LEU A 36 -3.53 7.56 5.71
N TYR A 37 -4.38 7.52 6.75
CA TYR A 37 -4.71 8.69 7.56
C TYR A 37 -3.62 9.04 8.59
N LYS A 38 -2.79 8.08 9.01
CA LYS A 38 -1.61 8.37 9.85
C LYS A 38 -0.55 9.19 9.12
N LEU A 39 -0.54 9.18 7.79
CA LEU A 39 0.38 9.99 6.99
C LEU A 39 -0.01 11.48 6.91
N SER A 40 -1.27 11.87 7.16
CA SER A 40 -1.73 13.25 6.99
C SER A 40 -2.01 14.02 8.30
N LEU A 41 -2.21 13.35 9.43
CA LEU A 41 -2.59 13.99 10.70
C LEU A 41 -1.41 14.35 11.62
N SER A 42 -0.20 13.91 11.32
CA SER A 42 1.00 14.26 12.12
C SER A 42 1.46 15.73 11.96
N PHE A 43 0.86 16.49 11.05
CA PHE A 43 1.38 17.82 10.72
C PHE A 43 0.65 18.99 11.42
N CYS A 44 -0.43 18.81 12.16
CA CYS A 44 -1.26 19.93 12.60
C CYS A 44 -1.49 20.11 14.13
N LEU A 45 -0.91 19.32 15.02
CA LEU A 45 -1.25 19.40 16.47
C LEU A 45 -0.07 19.33 17.44
N ILE A 46 1.11 19.85 17.11
CA ILE A 46 2.21 19.89 18.09
C ILE A 46 2.83 21.29 18.13
N THR A 47 2.22 22.22 18.85
CA THR A 47 2.95 23.44 19.28
C THR A 47 2.49 24.12 20.58
N GLN A 48 1.73 23.56 21.49
CA GLN A 48 1.42 24.31 22.71
C GLN A 48 1.31 23.59 24.08
N GLU A 49 1.52 22.28 24.20
CA GLU A 49 1.36 21.60 25.51
C GLU A 49 2.56 20.79 26.02
N LYS A 50 3.77 21.17 25.66
CA LYS A 50 4.97 20.35 25.99
C LYS A 50 5.44 20.40 27.43
N GLU A 51 5.04 21.33 28.28
CA GLU A 51 5.64 21.45 29.63
C GLU A 51 4.85 20.82 30.79
N LEU A 52 3.54 20.61 30.65
CA LEU A 52 2.73 20.02 31.74
C LEU A 52 2.63 18.47 31.68
N ILE A 53 2.90 17.88 30.53
CA ILE A 53 2.78 16.43 30.31
C ILE A 53 4.03 15.67 30.77
N LEU A 54 5.19 16.32 30.84
CA LEU A 54 6.47 15.65 31.13
C LEU A 54 6.65 15.15 32.59
N GLN A 55 5.86 15.64 33.55
CA GLN A 55 5.96 15.19 34.94
C GLN A 55 4.97 14.05 35.30
N SER A 56 3.86 13.92 34.62
CA SER A 56 2.95 12.76 34.81
C SER A 56 3.36 11.53 33.98
N ASP A 57 4.18 11.72 32.98
CA ASP A 57 4.55 10.74 31.97
C ASP A 57 5.53 9.65 32.48
N ASN A 58 6.29 9.92 33.54
CA ASN A 58 7.22 8.92 34.10
C ASN A 58 6.52 7.75 34.81
N TYR A 59 5.26 7.92 35.21
CA TYR A 59 4.49 6.84 35.85
C TYR A 59 3.68 6.02 34.82
N LEU A 60 3.32 6.61 33.68
CA LEU A 60 2.59 5.95 32.58
C LEU A 60 3.54 5.32 31.54
N ARG A 61 4.81 5.69 31.53
CA ARG A 61 5.85 5.09 30.67
C ARG A 61 6.36 3.72 31.14
N LYS A 62 5.74 3.07 32.09
CA LYS A 62 5.82 1.63 32.17
C LYS A 62 5.12 1.12 30.91
N ARG A 63 5.94 0.94 29.84
CA ARG A 63 5.60 0.48 28.49
C ARG A 63 4.37 -0.41 28.52
N MET A 64 3.23 0.13 28.14
CA MET A 64 2.18 -0.75 27.65
C MET A 64 2.70 -1.24 26.30
N GLU A 65 3.34 -2.39 26.32
CA GLU A 65 3.70 -3.09 25.09
C GLU A 65 2.43 -3.23 24.25
N LEU A 66 2.61 -3.15 22.93
CA LEU A 66 1.49 -3.31 22.01
C LEU A 66 0.94 -4.73 22.15
N ASP A 67 -0.13 -4.85 22.92
CA ASP A 67 -0.87 -6.09 23.17
C ASP A 67 -2.24 -6.03 22.50
N VAL A 68 -2.82 -7.19 22.23
CA VAL A 68 -4.17 -7.32 21.63
C VAL A 68 -5.23 -6.59 22.45
N LEU A 69 -5.10 -6.56 23.77
CA LEU A 69 -6.06 -5.92 24.68
C LEU A 69 -5.86 -4.40 24.79
N THR A 70 -4.65 -3.90 24.51
CA THR A 70 -4.31 -2.48 24.67
C THR A 70 -4.20 -1.75 23.34
N ALA A 71 -4.27 -2.46 22.21
CA ALA A 71 -4.21 -1.86 20.87
C ALA A 71 -5.47 -1.02 20.59
N ILE A 72 -5.27 0.21 20.14
CA ILE A 72 -6.35 1.14 19.77
C ILE A 72 -7.03 0.69 18.47
N SER A 73 -6.24 0.22 17.51
CA SER A 73 -6.77 -0.29 16.24
C SER A 73 -7.16 -1.76 16.34
N PRO A 74 -8.35 -2.15 15.91
CA PRO A 74 -8.74 -3.56 15.82
C PRO A 74 -7.80 -4.38 14.90
N ILE A 75 -7.17 -3.76 13.91
CA ILE A 75 -6.22 -4.41 13.00
C ILE A 75 -4.98 -4.89 13.76
N ASP A 76 -4.41 -4.03 14.63
CA ASP A 76 -3.25 -4.37 15.45
C ASP A 76 -3.62 -5.08 16.75
N GLY A 77 -4.91 -5.08 17.12
CA GLY A 77 -5.48 -5.78 18.28
C GLY A 77 -6.14 -7.10 17.86
N ARG A 78 -7.48 -7.14 17.96
CA ARG A 78 -8.32 -8.32 17.76
C ARG A 78 -7.99 -9.11 16.47
N TYR A 79 -7.65 -8.42 15.39
CA TYR A 79 -7.42 -9.04 14.08
C TYR A 79 -5.93 -9.19 13.73
N ARG A 80 -5.00 -8.86 14.65
CA ARG A 80 -3.54 -8.93 14.38
C ARG A 80 -3.12 -10.30 13.84
N GLY A 81 -3.65 -11.39 14.38
CA GLY A 81 -3.35 -12.73 13.88
C GLY A 81 -3.80 -12.99 12.44
N LYS A 82 -4.83 -12.29 11.97
CA LYS A 82 -5.36 -12.37 10.59
C LYS A 82 -4.57 -11.49 9.61
N THR A 83 -3.98 -10.40 10.10
CA THR A 83 -3.28 -9.39 9.28
C THR A 83 -1.75 -9.51 9.34
N LYS A 84 -1.23 -10.48 10.09
CA LYS A 84 0.22 -10.65 10.34
C LYS A 84 1.06 -10.68 9.04
N ALA A 85 0.54 -11.31 7.98
CA ALA A 85 1.23 -11.39 6.69
C ALA A 85 1.48 -10.01 6.06
N LEU A 86 0.69 -8.99 6.40
CA LEU A 86 0.82 -7.63 5.90
C LEU A 86 1.88 -6.80 6.62
N ALA A 87 2.37 -7.25 7.79
CA ALA A 87 3.37 -6.51 8.56
C ALA A 87 4.68 -6.29 7.79
N ALA A 88 5.07 -7.26 6.95
CA ALA A 88 6.27 -7.17 6.11
C ALA A 88 6.20 -6.08 5.01
N TYR A 89 5.01 -5.50 4.79
CA TYR A 89 4.76 -4.52 3.72
C TYR A 89 4.28 -3.17 4.26
N PHE A 90 3.50 -3.16 5.34
CA PHE A 90 2.77 -1.96 5.79
C PHE A 90 3.05 -1.54 7.23
N SER A 91 3.99 -2.18 7.92
CA SER A 91 4.47 -1.69 9.21
C SER A 91 5.47 -0.54 9.03
N GLU A 92 5.75 0.21 10.09
CA GLU A 92 6.82 1.23 10.10
C GLU A 92 8.18 0.60 9.75
N PHE A 93 8.47 -0.58 10.30
CA PHE A 93 9.64 -1.36 9.95
C PHE A 93 9.74 -1.62 8.44
N ALA A 94 8.63 -2.05 7.83
CA ALA A 94 8.59 -2.32 6.39
C ALA A 94 8.80 -1.04 5.57
N LEU A 95 8.15 0.06 5.92
CA LEU A 95 8.33 1.34 5.24
C LEU A 95 9.80 1.79 5.25
N ILE A 96 10.45 1.71 6.41
CA ILE A 96 11.87 2.05 6.55
C ILE A 96 12.73 1.13 5.68
N LYS A 97 12.49 -0.19 5.73
CA LYS A 97 13.22 -1.18 4.93
C LYS A 97 13.09 -0.90 3.42
N TYR A 98 11.90 -0.58 2.92
CA TYR A 98 11.72 -0.26 1.51
C TYR A 98 12.42 1.03 1.11
N ARG A 99 12.47 2.04 1.98
CA ARG A 99 13.26 3.25 1.75
C ARG A 99 14.76 2.93 1.63
N VAL A 100 15.29 2.12 2.55
CA VAL A 100 16.69 1.64 2.48
C VAL A 100 16.95 0.88 1.19
N GLN A 101 16.04 0.01 0.77
CA GLN A 101 16.14 -0.74 -0.48
C GLN A 101 16.24 0.21 -1.69
N VAL A 102 15.35 1.19 -1.78
CA VAL A 102 15.32 2.15 -2.89
C VAL A 102 16.61 2.97 -2.95
N GLU A 103 17.09 3.47 -1.81
CA GLU A 103 18.34 4.23 -1.73
C GLU A 103 19.56 3.40 -2.18
N VAL A 104 19.63 2.15 -1.72
CA VAL A 104 20.73 1.23 -2.08
C VAL A 104 20.71 0.92 -3.58
N GLU A 105 19.55 0.55 -4.14
CA GLU A 105 19.44 0.26 -5.57
C GLU A 105 19.66 1.50 -6.43
N TYR A 106 19.27 2.68 -5.94
CA TYR A 106 19.57 3.95 -6.60
C TYR A 106 21.09 4.20 -6.65
N PHE A 107 21.79 4.07 -5.51
CA PHE A 107 23.25 4.23 -5.45
C PHE A 107 23.96 3.24 -6.39
N ILE A 108 23.56 1.96 -6.37
CA ILE A 108 24.13 0.95 -7.28
C ILE A 108 23.89 1.36 -8.74
N THR A 109 22.70 1.85 -9.06
CA THR A 109 22.38 2.27 -10.43
C THR A 109 23.20 3.49 -10.88
N LEU A 110 23.50 4.41 -9.96
CA LEU A 110 24.45 5.51 -10.24
C LEU A 110 25.87 4.98 -10.51
N CYS A 111 26.32 3.96 -9.78
CA CYS A 111 27.62 3.34 -10.02
C CYS A 111 27.71 2.61 -11.37
N GLU A 112 26.58 2.20 -11.94
CA GLU A 112 26.51 1.62 -13.30
C GLU A 112 26.68 2.70 -14.40
N LEU A 113 26.57 4.00 -14.07
CA LEU A 113 26.87 5.11 -14.99
C LEU A 113 28.36 5.43 -15.01
N PRO A 114 28.88 5.94 -16.13
CA PRO A 114 30.29 6.33 -16.24
C PRO A 114 30.58 7.67 -15.53
N LEU A 115 30.03 7.88 -14.33
CA LEU A 115 30.28 9.06 -13.52
C LEU A 115 31.74 9.06 -13.06
N PRO A 116 32.51 10.14 -13.28
CA PRO A 116 33.95 10.17 -12.99
C PRO A 116 34.28 9.82 -11.54
N GLN A 117 33.44 10.26 -10.59
CA GLN A 117 33.63 10.07 -9.16
C GLN A 117 33.33 8.64 -8.69
N LEU A 118 32.50 7.88 -9.42
CA LEU A 118 32.09 6.52 -9.08
C LEU A 118 32.88 5.43 -9.81
N LYS A 119 33.77 5.79 -10.73
CA LYS A 119 34.57 4.82 -11.51
C LYS A 119 35.48 3.90 -10.70
N GLY A 120 35.79 4.28 -9.45
CA GLY A 120 36.66 3.49 -8.56
C GLY A 120 35.91 2.39 -7.81
N ILE A 121 34.59 2.33 -7.89
CA ILE A 121 33.79 1.34 -7.15
C ILE A 121 33.80 0.01 -7.89
N ASP A 122 34.28 -1.04 -7.21
CA ASP A 122 34.20 -2.40 -7.73
C ASP A 122 32.76 -2.94 -7.57
N SER A 123 32.20 -3.50 -8.64
CA SER A 123 30.87 -4.12 -8.61
C SER A 123 30.73 -5.27 -7.60
N SER A 124 31.82 -5.85 -7.12
CA SER A 124 31.80 -6.86 -6.06
C SER A 124 31.16 -6.36 -4.75
N VAL A 125 31.17 -5.03 -4.50
CA VAL A 125 30.55 -4.45 -3.30
C VAL A 125 29.03 -4.38 -3.41
N PHE A 126 28.43 -4.50 -4.60
CA PHE A 126 26.97 -4.34 -4.81
C PHE A 126 26.15 -5.37 -4.04
N GLU A 127 26.63 -6.60 -3.95
CA GLU A 127 25.93 -7.62 -3.14
C GLU A 127 26.03 -7.32 -1.64
N THR A 128 27.12 -6.75 -1.19
CA THR A 128 27.26 -6.31 0.21
C THR A 128 26.30 -5.15 0.49
N LEU A 129 26.19 -4.19 -0.42
CA LEU A 129 25.21 -3.09 -0.31
C LEU A 129 23.78 -3.63 -0.26
N ARG A 130 23.41 -4.58 -1.13
CA ARG A 130 22.09 -5.21 -1.11
C ARG A 130 21.79 -5.95 0.17
N ASN A 131 22.80 -6.52 0.82
CA ASN A 131 22.63 -7.20 2.10
C ASN A 131 22.19 -6.25 3.21
N ILE A 132 22.43 -4.94 3.13
CA ILE A 132 21.93 -3.94 4.08
C ILE A 132 20.40 -4.04 4.18
N TYR A 133 19.68 -4.06 3.05
CA TYR A 133 18.22 -4.15 3.09
C TYR A 133 17.69 -5.60 3.13
N ARG A 134 18.42 -6.58 2.60
CA ARG A 134 18.00 -7.99 2.65
C ARG A 134 18.03 -8.56 4.06
N ASN A 135 19.06 -8.20 4.83
CA ASN A 135 19.25 -8.61 6.20
C ASN A 135 18.77 -7.56 7.22
N PHE A 136 17.99 -6.56 6.76
CA PHE A 136 17.51 -5.46 7.57
C PHE A 136 16.76 -5.95 8.80
N SER A 137 17.18 -5.51 9.99
CA SER A 137 16.67 -5.95 11.27
C SER A 137 15.87 -4.87 12.01
N GLU A 138 15.16 -5.26 13.07
CA GLU A 138 14.49 -4.30 13.97
C GLU A 138 15.49 -3.36 14.64
N ALA A 139 16.73 -3.80 14.89
CA ALA A 139 17.78 -2.95 15.45
C ALA A 139 18.20 -1.85 14.47
N ASP A 140 18.28 -2.16 13.16
CA ASP A 140 18.56 -1.18 12.11
C ASP A 140 17.44 -0.17 12.00
N ALA A 141 16.19 -0.63 12.02
CA ALA A 141 15.03 0.24 12.03
C ALA A 141 15.02 1.16 13.26
N GLN A 142 15.35 0.63 14.45
CA GLN A 142 15.46 1.44 15.66
C GLN A 142 16.60 2.46 15.53
N ARG A 143 17.74 2.09 14.96
CA ARG A 143 18.83 3.04 14.71
C ARG A 143 18.39 4.19 13.83
N ILE A 144 17.64 3.92 12.75
CA ILE A 144 17.07 4.96 11.89
C ILE A 144 16.10 5.85 12.67
N LYS A 145 15.25 5.29 13.54
CA LYS A 145 14.34 6.06 14.41
C LYS A 145 15.10 6.94 15.41
N ASP A 146 16.22 6.47 15.93
CA ASP A 146 17.06 7.26 16.83
C ASP A 146 17.67 8.46 16.10
N ILE A 147 18.15 8.27 14.86
CA ILE A 147 18.64 9.36 14.00
C ILE A 147 17.49 10.34 13.67
N GLU A 148 16.32 9.82 13.30
CA GLU A 148 15.13 10.62 13.00
C GLU A 148 14.72 11.50 14.18
N SER A 149 14.83 10.99 15.41
CA SER A 149 14.49 11.74 16.63
C SER A 149 15.32 13.00 16.81
N VAL A 150 16.52 13.04 16.25
CA VAL A 150 17.45 14.19 16.27
C VAL A 150 17.27 15.08 15.05
N THR A 151 17.16 14.47 13.87
CA THR A 151 17.09 15.21 12.61
C THR A 151 15.70 15.75 12.31
N ASN A 152 14.65 15.22 12.95
CA ASN A 152 13.24 15.46 12.66
C ASN A 152 12.87 15.26 11.18
N HIS A 153 13.56 14.32 10.51
CA HIS A 153 13.33 14.04 9.09
C HIS A 153 13.57 12.55 8.80
N ASP A 154 12.52 11.86 8.40
CA ASP A 154 12.47 10.41 8.21
C ASP A 154 13.40 9.90 7.09
N VAL A 155 13.31 10.45 5.89
CA VAL A 155 14.16 10.04 4.76
C VAL A 155 15.61 10.45 4.98
N LYS A 156 15.87 11.61 5.60
CA LYS A 156 17.23 12.02 5.95
C LYS A 156 17.88 11.09 6.97
N ALA A 157 17.09 10.51 7.87
CA ALA A 157 17.57 9.51 8.81
C ALA A 157 18.04 8.22 8.11
N VAL A 158 17.34 7.82 7.04
CA VAL A 158 17.77 6.68 6.19
C VAL A 158 19.10 6.99 5.49
N GLU A 159 19.27 8.20 4.96
CA GLU A 159 20.53 8.63 4.34
C GLU A 159 21.70 8.56 5.34
N TYR A 160 21.53 9.08 6.56
CA TYR A 160 22.56 9.03 7.59
C TYR A 160 22.88 7.59 8.02
N PHE A 161 21.86 6.74 8.17
CA PHE A 161 22.07 5.32 8.45
C PHE A 161 22.91 4.65 7.37
N LEU A 162 22.61 4.89 6.09
CA LEU A 162 23.42 4.35 5.00
C LEU A 162 24.85 4.87 5.00
N LYS A 163 25.07 6.14 5.37
CA LYS A 163 26.42 6.68 5.54
C LYS A 163 27.16 5.95 6.66
N GLU A 164 26.51 5.60 7.77
CA GLU A 164 27.10 4.77 8.84
C GLU A 164 27.41 3.35 8.35
N GLU A 165 26.56 2.74 7.52
CA GLU A 165 26.83 1.43 6.92
C GLU A 165 28.04 1.47 5.97
N PHE A 166 28.19 2.54 5.20
CA PHE A 166 29.36 2.75 4.33
C PHE A 166 30.65 2.89 5.15
N ASP A 167 30.60 3.56 6.31
CA ASP A 167 31.73 3.64 7.25
C ASP A 167 32.16 2.25 7.72
N LYS A 168 31.20 1.37 8.05
CA LYS A 168 31.49 0.00 8.50
C LYS A 168 32.12 -0.88 7.42
N MET A 169 31.79 -0.63 6.14
CA MET A 169 32.35 -1.38 5.01
C MET A 169 33.81 -1.03 4.74
N GLY A 170 34.22 0.19 5.07
CA GLY A 170 35.55 0.73 4.75
C GLY A 170 35.76 1.00 3.27
N GLY A 171 36.54 2.01 2.92
CA GLY A 171 36.83 2.38 1.53
C GLY A 171 35.67 2.99 0.76
N MET A 172 34.56 3.31 1.42
CA MET A 172 33.37 3.91 0.82
C MET A 172 33.20 5.39 1.18
N ASP A 173 34.15 6.00 1.89
CA ASP A 173 34.05 7.36 2.39
C ASP A 173 33.88 8.41 1.29
N ASP A 174 34.60 8.26 0.19
CA ASP A 174 34.57 9.21 -0.94
C ASP A 174 33.23 9.15 -1.72
N TYR A 175 32.42 8.13 -1.48
CA TYR A 175 31.19 7.88 -2.23
C TYR A 175 29.92 8.23 -1.46
N LYS A 176 30.00 8.58 -0.20
CA LYS A 176 28.86 8.84 0.70
C LYS A 176 27.92 9.95 0.20
N GLU A 177 28.48 10.96 -0.47
CA GLU A 177 27.69 12.08 -0.98
C GLU A 177 26.83 11.71 -2.21
N PHE A 178 27.04 10.52 -2.77
CA PHE A 178 26.17 9.97 -3.82
C PHE A 178 24.94 9.22 -3.28
N ILE A 179 24.87 8.96 -1.95
CA ILE A 179 23.64 8.53 -1.30
C ILE A 179 22.64 9.68 -1.42
N HIS A 180 21.43 9.41 -1.90
CA HIS A 180 20.38 10.41 -2.12
C HIS A 180 20.78 11.54 -3.10
N PHE A 181 21.78 11.33 -3.97
CA PHE A 181 22.25 12.34 -4.88
C PHE A 181 21.15 12.89 -5.78
N GLY A 182 20.94 14.21 -5.75
CA GLY A 182 19.96 14.89 -6.61
C GLY A 182 18.48 14.61 -6.32
N LEU A 183 18.17 13.75 -5.35
CA LEU A 183 16.82 13.34 -5.01
C LEU A 183 16.13 14.31 -4.04
N THR A 184 14.83 14.15 -3.93
CA THR A 184 14.00 14.69 -2.85
C THR A 184 13.36 13.52 -2.08
N SER A 185 12.93 13.76 -0.86
CA SER A 185 12.29 12.71 -0.01
C SER A 185 11.16 11.98 -0.73
N GLN A 186 10.44 12.66 -1.61
CA GLN A 186 9.33 12.06 -2.35
C GLN A 186 9.79 11.13 -3.49
N ASP A 187 11.02 11.23 -3.96
CA ASP A 187 11.58 10.22 -4.87
C ASP A 187 11.73 8.87 -4.16
N ILE A 188 11.99 8.89 -2.86
CA ILE A 188 12.09 7.69 -2.03
C ILE A 188 10.71 7.22 -1.57
N ASN A 189 9.84 8.11 -1.10
CA ASN A 189 8.51 7.74 -0.63
C ASN A 189 7.60 7.27 -1.78
N ASN A 190 7.61 7.98 -2.91
CA ASN A 190 6.78 7.64 -4.08
C ASN A 190 7.38 6.53 -4.96
N THR A 191 8.39 5.84 -4.50
CA THR A 191 8.92 4.59 -5.06
C THR A 191 8.79 3.44 -4.06
N SER A 192 9.16 3.65 -2.79
CA SER A 192 9.10 2.63 -1.75
C SER A 192 7.66 2.18 -1.43
N VAL A 193 6.71 3.13 -1.36
CA VAL A 193 5.30 2.80 -1.10
C VAL A 193 4.65 2.01 -2.24
N PRO A 194 4.74 2.41 -3.53
CA PRO A 194 4.25 1.58 -4.61
C PRO A 194 4.93 0.21 -4.69
N LEU A 195 6.22 0.12 -4.38
CA LEU A 195 6.94 -1.15 -4.34
C LEU A 195 6.38 -2.09 -3.26
N SER A 196 6.14 -1.57 -2.06
CA SER A 196 5.54 -2.36 -0.96
C SER A 196 4.13 -2.82 -1.31
N ILE A 197 3.30 -1.97 -1.94
CA ILE A 197 1.96 -2.30 -2.39
C ILE A 197 2.02 -3.40 -3.46
N LYS A 198 2.89 -3.26 -4.46
CA LYS A 198 3.09 -4.27 -5.50
C LYS A 198 3.42 -5.62 -4.89
N GLU A 199 4.38 -5.67 -4.00
CA GLU A 199 4.80 -6.93 -3.37
C GLU A 199 3.70 -7.52 -2.48
N ALA A 200 2.93 -6.69 -1.76
CA ALA A 200 1.80 -7.16 -0.97
C ALA A 200 0.67 -7.71 -1.84
N LEU A 201 0.39 -7.08 -2.99
CA LEU A 201 -0.57 -7.59 -3.96
C LEU A 201 -0.11 -8.94 -4.53
N ASP A 202 1.13 -9.01 -5.00
CA ASP A 202 1.68 -10.21 -5.65
C ASP A 202 1.82 -11.41 -4.68
N LYS A 203 2.28 -11.15 -3.44
CA LYS A 203 2.67 -12.22 -2.50
C LYS A 203 1.56 -12.58 -1.50
N VAL A 204 0.58 -11.70 -1.28
CA VAL A 204 -0.47 -11.93 -0.27
C VAL A 204 -1.86 -11.82 -0.89
N TYR A 205 -2.20 -10.71 -1.50
CA TYR A 205 -3.59 -10.44 -1.89
C TYR A 205 -4.06 -11.31 -3.06
N TYR A 206 -3.29 -11.36 -4.16
CA TYR A 206 -3.66 -12.17 -5.32
C TYR A 206 -3.77 -13.65 -4.99
N PRO A 207 -2.80 -14.27 -4.30
CA PRO A 207 -2.93 -15.68 -3.92
C PRO A 207 -4.18 -15.98 -3.09
N LEU A 208 -4.52 -15.12 -2.13
CA LEU A 208 -5.72 -15.32 -1.29
C LEU A 208 -7.02 -15.20 -2.09
N ILE A 209 -7.14 -14.25 -3.01
CA ILE A 209 -8.34 -14.13 -3.87
C ILE A 209 -8.41 -15.30 -4.86
N GLU A 210 -7.30 -15.74 -5.42
CA GLU A 210 -7.24 -16.89 -6.31
C GLU A 210 -7.61 -18.20 -5.60
N GLU A 211 -7.16 -18.38 -4.36
CA GLU A 211 -7.55 -19.50 -3.51
C GLU A 211 -9.07 -19.49 -3.22
N LEU A 212 -9.64 -18.33 -2.88
CA LEU A 212 -11.08 -18.18 -2.70
C LEU A 212 -11.85 -18.55 -3.98
N ILE A 213 -11.42 -18.04 -5.13
CA ILE A 213 -12.02 -18.35 -6.43
C ILE A 213 -11.96 -19.85 -6.72
N ALA A 214 -10.82 -20.50 -6.47
CA ALA A 214 -10.63 -21.93 -6.68
C ALA A 214 -11.57 -22.74 -5.78
N GLN A 215 -11.70 -22.38 -4.51
CA GLN A 215 -12.61 -23.05 -3.58
C GLN A 215 -14.08 -22.89 -4.01
N LEU A 216 -14.49 -21.70 -4.45
CA LEU A 216 -15.85 -21.47 -4.96
C LEU A 216 -16.13 -22.28 -6.21
N LYS A 217 -15.15 -22.46 -7.11
CA LYS A 217 -15.28 -23.34 -8.29
C LYS A 217 -15.47 -24.79 -7.90
N THR A 218 -14.77 -25.26 -6.89
CA THR A 218 -14.95 -26.60 -6.33
C THR A 218 -16.39 -26.80 -5.86
N TYR A 219 -16.91 -25.87 -5.03
CA TYR A 219 -18.30 -25.93 -4.58
C TYR A 219 -19.31 -25.83 -5.72
N ALA A 220 -19.05 -24.96 -6.70
CA ALA A 220 -19.94 -24.82 -7.85
C ALA A 220 -20.03 -26.13 -8.67
N THR A 221 -18.92 -26.86 -8.77
CA THR A 221 -18.87 -28.17 -9.45
C THR A 221 -19.60 -29.23 -8.63
N GLU A 222 -19.32 -29.36 -7.33
CA GLU A 222 -19.97 -30.30 -6.43
C GLU A 222 -21.48 -30.11 -6.38
N TRP A 223 -21.96 -28.86 -6.43
CA TRP A 223 -23.35 -28.51 -6.33
C TRP A 223 -24.03 -28.27 -7.68
N ALA A 224 -23.40 -28.66 -8.78
CA ALA A 224 -23.89 -28.42 -10.15
C ALA A 224 -25.27 -29.06 -10.39
N GLU A 225 -25.54 -30.22 -9.80
CA GLU A 225 -26.79 -30.95 -9.97
C GLU A 225 -27.84 -30.66 -8.88
N ILE A 226 -27.53 -29.85 -7.86
CA ILE A 226 -28.46 -29.53 -6.78
C ILE A 226 -29.47 -28.51 -7.29
N PRO A 227 -30.78 -28.87 -7.40
CA PRO A 227 -31.82 -27.94 -7.81
C PRO A 227 -32.06 -26.88 -6.71
N MET A 228 -32.28 -25.65 -7.15
CA MET A 228 -32.56 -24.52 -6.29
C MET A 228 -33.70 -23.71 -6.87
N LEU A 229 -34.60 -23.20 -6.03
CA LEU A 229 -35.65 -22.29 -6.45
C LEU A 229 -35.14 -20.85 -6.35
N ALA A 230 -34.95 -20.20 -7.49
CA ALA A 230 -34.65 -18.78 -7.51
C ALA A 230 -35.82 -17.96 -6.95
N LYS A 231 -35.50 -16.79 -6.41
CA LYS A 231 -36.49 -15.84 -5.92
C LYS A 231 -36.35 -14.50 -6.63
N THR A 232 -37.49 -13.86 -6.92
CA THR A 232 -37.56 -12.48 -7.42
C THR A 232 -38.43 -11.66 -6.48
N HIS A 233 -37.95 -10.53 -6.00
CA HIS A 233 -38.63 -9.71 -4.99
C HIS A 233 -39.07 -10.53 -3.75
N GLY A 234 -38.23 -11.52 -3.34
CA GLY A 234 -38.53 -12.42 -2.24
C GLY A 234 -39.57 -13.50 -2.55
N GLN A 235 -40.17 -13.55 -3.73
CA GLN A 235 -41.15 -14.52 -4.15
C GLN A 235 -40.52 -15.67 -4.95
N PRO A 236 -41.07 -16.90 -4.86
CA PRO A 236 -40.68 -18.02 -5.69
C PRO A 236 -40.70 -17.65 -7.19
N ALA A 237 -39.63 -18.00 -7.89
CA ALA A 237 -39.47 -17.76 -9.32
C ALA A 237 -39.02 -19.03 -10.06
N SER A 238 -38.26 -18.90 -11.13
CA SER A 238 -37.81 -20.04 -11.93
C SER A 238 -36.82 -20.93 -11.17
N PRO A 239 -36.84 -22.24 -11.44
CA PRO A 239 -35.81 -23.15 -10.95
C PRO A 239 -34.43 -22.77 -11.51
N THR A 240 -33.41 -22.95 -10.68
CA THR A 240 -32.01 -22.81 -11.01
C THR A 240 -31.20 -23.97 -10.36
N ARG A 241 -29.89 -23.87 -10.36
CA ARG A 241 -29.00 -24.81 -9.69
C ARG A 241 -28.06 -24.08 -8.76
N LEU A 242 -27.83 -24.65 -7.58
CA LEU A 242 -26.97 -24.05 -6.55
C LEU A 242 -25.55 -23.79 -7.06
N GLY A 243 -24.95 -24.76 -7.76
CA GLY A 243 -23.62 -24.58 -8.33
C GLY A 243 -23.54 -23.43 -9.33
N LYS A 244 -24.59 -23.20 -10.14
CA LYS A 244 -24.66 -22.08 -11.06
C LYS A 244 -24.75 -20.74 -10.30
N GLU A 245 -25.49 -20.66 -9.21
CA GLU A 245 -25.58 -19.43 -8.40
C GLU A 245 -24.21 -19.08 -7.79
N VAL A 246 -23.44 -20.09 -7.33
CA VAL A 246 -22.05 -19.87 -6.87
C VAL A 246 -21.14 -19.41 -8.01
N MET A 247 -21.29 -19.96 -9.23
CA MET A 247 -20.52 -19.56 -10.40
C MET A 247 -20.72 -18.08 -10.80
N VAL A 248 -21.85 -17.47 -10.44
CA VAL A 248 -22.05 -16.03 -10.64
C VAL A 248 -20.98 -15.22 -9.89
N PHE A 249 -20.71 -15.59 -8.64
CA PHE A 249 -19.68 -14.92 -7.82
C PHE A 249 -18.26 -15.23 -8.31
N VAL A 250 -17.98 -16.46 -8.73
CA VAL A 250 -16.70 -16.82 -9.37
C VAL A 250 -16.44 -15.91 -10.57
N TYR A 251 -17.40 -15.83 -11.50
CA TYR A 251 -17.27 -15.00 -12.69
C TYR A 251 -17.04 -13.52 -12.37
N ARG A 252 -17.82 -12.99 -11.41
CA ARG A 252 -17.69 -11.59 -10.96
C ARG A 252 -16.30 -11.34 -10.36
N LEU A 253 -15.83 -12.20 -9.45
CA LEU A 253 -14.52 -12.07 -8.80
C LEU A 253 -13.37 -12.17 -9.81
N GLU A 254 -13.40 -13.11 -10.74
CA GLU A 254 -12.39 -13.23 -11.80
C GLU A 254 -12.30 -11.96 -12.65
N ARG A 255 -13.45 -11.38 -13.03
CA ARG A 255 -13.48 -10.15 -13.82
C ARG A 255 -12.90 -8.96 -13.04
N GLN A 256 -13.24 -8.81 -11.75
CA GLN A 256 -12.70 -7.72 -10.94
C GLN A 256 -11.21 -7.93 -10.63
N LEU A 257 -10.78 -9.16 -10.38
CA LEU A 257 -9.36 -9.47 -10.18
C LEU A 257 -8.53 -9.16 -11.44
N ALA A 258 -9.04 -9.49 -12.62
CA ALA A 258 -8.38 -9.15 -13.88
C ALA A 258 -8.25 -7.62 -14.07
N MET A 259 -9.28 -6.85 -13.68
CA MET A 259 -9.22 -5.38 -13.71
C MET A 259 -8.18 -4.84 -12.72
N LEU A 260 -8.11 -5.39 -11.51
CA LEU A 260 -7.10 -5.00 -10.53
C LEU A 260 -5.68 -5.28 -11.03
N LYS A 261 -5.45 -6.47 -11.60
CA LYS A 261 -4.14 -6.84 -12.16
C LYS A 261 -3.73 -5.99 -13.36
N ALA A 262 -4.68 -5.37 -14.05
CA ALA A 262 -4.43 -4.47 -15.17
C ALA A 262 -4.15 -3.02 -14.73
N CYS A 263 -4.36 -2.67 -13.46
CA CYS A 263 -4.01 -1.35 -12.96
C CYS A 263 -2.47 -1.17 -12.96
N PRO A 264 -1.93 -0.12 -13.56
CA PRO A 264 -0.50 0.14 -13.52
C PRO A 264 -0.08 0.50 -12.09
N ILE A 265 1.06 -0.02 -11.66
CA ILE A 265 1.67 0.35 -10.39
C ILE A 265 2.80 1.31 -10.71
N THR A 266 2.54 2.59 -10.49
CA THR A 266 3.41 3.68 -10.92
C THR A 266 4.18 4.31 -9.77
N ALA A 267 5.30 4.95 -10.10
CA ALA A 267 6.17 5.64 -9.17
C ALA A 267 6.60 7.00 -9.71
N LYS A 268 6.63 8.02 -8.85
CA LYS A 268 7.26 9.29 -9.15
C LYS A 268 8.75 9.20 -8.85
N PHE A 269 9.57 9.56 -9.83
CA PHE A 269 11.02 9.68 -9.70
C PHE A 269 11.54 10.73 -10.67
N GLY A 270 12.20 11.79 -10.15
CA GLY A 270 12.66 12.91 -11.00
C GLY A 270 13.15 14.15 -10.24
N GLY A 271 13.46 14.04 -8.94
CA GLY A 271 13.93 15.17 -8.13
C GLY A 271 12.80 16.09 -7.65
N ALA A 272 13.16 17.23 -7.10
CA ALA A 272 12.28 18.14 -6.37
C ALA A 272 11.10 18.70 -7.18
N THR A 273 11.19 18.70 -8.51
CA THR A 273 10.13 19.22 -9.40
C THR A 273 9.73 18.21 -10.48
N GLY A 274 10.28 17.00 -10.44
CA GLY A 274 10.08 15.99 -11.50
C GLY A 274 10.95 16.19 -12.75
N ASN A 275 11.88 17.13 -12.76
CA ASN A 275 12.65 17.53 -13.93
C ASN A 275 14.16 17.18 -13.84
N TYR A 276 14.60 16.43 -12.83
CA TYR A 276 16.02 16.11 -12.60
C TYR A 276 16.95 17.32 -12.54
N ASN A 277 16.47 18.45 -12.02
CA ASN A 277 17.22 19.73 -12.07
C ASN A 277 18.62 19.61 -11.45
N ALA A 278 18.75 19.02 -10.25
CA ALA A 278 20.03 18.85 -9.58
C ALA A 278 20.97 17.91 -10.37
N HIS A 279 20.43 16.85 -10.94
CA HIS A 279 21.18 15.92 -11.78
C HIS A 279 21.72 16.61 -13.04
N HIS A 280 20.86 17.38 -13.74
CA HIS A 280 21.28 18.11 -14.95
C HIS A 280 22.30 19.21 -14.66
N VAL A 281 22.23 19.85 -13.48
CA VAL A 281 23.23 20.85 -13.08
C VAL A 281 24.59 20.19 -12.84
N ALA A 282 24.60 19.03 -12.20
CA ALA A 282 25.83 18.31 -11.84
C ALA A 282 26.44 17.58 -13.04
N TYR A 283 25.62 16.96 -13.88
CA TYR A 283 26.07 16.16 -15.03
C TYR A 283 25.11 16.37 -16.22
N PRO A 284 25.25 17.47 -16.95
CA PRO A 284 24.33 17.86 -18.04
C PRO A 284 24.40 16.93 -19.28
N GLU A 285 25.45 16.12 -19.39
CA GLU A 285 25.71 15.22 -20.52
C GLU A 285 24.91 13.91 -20.47
N PHE A 286 24.26 13.59 -19.33
CA PHE A 286 23.51 12.34 -19.18
C PHE A 286 22.01 12.52 -19.46
N ASP A 287 21.41 11.50 -20.06
CA ASP A 287 19.95 11.39 -20.19
C ASP A 287 19.34 10.87 -18.88
N TRP A 288 19.09 11.80 -17.95
CA TRP A 288 18.52 11.47 -16.64
C TRP A 288 17.08 10.95 -16.72
N LYS A 289 16.35 11.29 -17.79
CA LYS A 289 15.00 10.73 -18.03
C LYS A 289 15.10 9.24 -18.36
N ALA A 290 15.97 8.87 -19.30
CA ALA A 290 16.22 7.46 -19.62
C ALA A 290 16.76 6.69 -18.42
N PHE A 291 17.67 7.28 -17.65
CA PHE A 291 18.17 6.72 -16.40
C PHE A 291 17.04 6.43 -15.41
N GLY A 292 16.17 7.40 -15.14
CA GLY A 292 15.06 7.22 -14.19
C GLY A 292 14.05 6.20 -14.66
N ASN A 293 13.74 6.14 -15.97
CA ASN A 293 12.87 5.10 -16.54
C ASN A 293 13.49 3.71 -16.31
N LYS A 294 14.77 3.55 -16.59
CA LYS A 294 15.51 2.30 -16.39
C LYS A 294 15.55 1.90 -14.91
N PHE A 295 15.90 2.83 -14.02
CA PHE A 295 15.95 2.58 -12.58
C PHE A 295 14.61 2.07 -12.04
N VAL A 296 13.52 2.79 -12.30
CA VAL A 296 12.20 2.45 -11.80
C VAL A 296 11.70 1.14 -12.39
N ALA A 297 11.93 0.89 -13.70
CA ALA A 297 11.47 -0.33 -14.35
C ALA A 297 12.33 -1.56 -14.00
N GLU A 298 13.66 -1.46 -14.12
CA GLU A 298 14.52 -2.64 -14.01
C GLU A 298 14.90 -2.99 -12.55
N LYS A 299 15.06 -1.97 -11.68
CA LYS A 299 15.45 -2.22 -10.28
C LYS A 299 14.25 -2.36 -9.34
N LEU A 300 13.15 -1.63 -9.61
CA LEU A 300 11.97 -1.63 -8.75
C LEU A 300 10.78 -2.40 -9.37
N GLY A 301 10.81 -2.71 -10.66
CA GLY A 301 9.71 -3.38 -11.36
C GLY A 301 8.42 -2.56 -11.38
N LEU A 302 8.54 -1.23 -11.41
CA LEU A 302 7.44 -0.27 -11.44
C LEU A 302 7.43 0.51 -12.76
N GLU A 303 6.33 1.21 -13.04
CA GLU A 303 6.26 2.14 -14.16
C GLU A 303 6.52 3.56 -13.68
N ARG A 304 7.46 4.28 -14.33
CA ARG A 304 7.74 5.66 -13.92
C ARG A 304 6.68 6.62 -14.47
N GLU A 305 6.11 7.46 -13.61
CA GLU A 305 5.27 8.57 -14.00
C GLU A 305 6.11 9.61 -14.75
N GLU A 306 5.79 9.82 -16.02
CA GLU A 306 6.64 10.65 -16.91
C GLU A 306 6.58 12.13 -16.56
N TYR A 307 5.42 12.64 -16.21
CA TYR A 307 5.17 14.04 -15.86
C TYR A 307 4.59 14.16 -14.47
N THR A 308 5.37 14.66 -13.54
CA THR A 308 4.99 14.86 -12.14
C THR A 308 5.49 16.22 -11.64
N THR A 309 5.04 16.60 -10.46
CA THR A 309 5.63 17.68 -9.67
C THR A 309 6.62 17.09 -8.66
N GLN A 310 6.67 17.59 -7.46
CA GLN A 310 7.46 17.01 -6.38
C GLN A 310 6.96 15.64 -5.94
N ILE A 311 5.65 15.38 -6.07
CA ILE A 311 4.97 14.16 -5.62
C ILE A 311 4.28 13.45 -6.79
N SER A 312 3.88 12.20 -6.58
CA SER A 312 2.87 11.53 -7.41
C SER A 312 1.50 12.16 -7.19
N ASN A 313 0.66 12.18 -8.23
CA ASN A 313 -0.75 12.58 -8.10
C ASN A 313 -1.63 11.46 -7.50
N TYR A 314 -1.09 10.24 -7.36
CA TYR A 314 -1.75 9.05 -6.80
C TYR A 314 -2.99 8.54 -7.58
N ASP A 315 -3.17 8.96 -8.84
CA ASP A 315 -4.32 8.55 -9.65
C ASP A 315 -4.36 7.03 -9.86
N ASN A 316 -3.21 6.44 -10.20
CA ASN A 316 -3.09 4.99 -10.40
C ASN A 316 -3.23 4.22 -9.07
N LEU A 317 -2.73 4.75 -7.97
CA LEU A 317 -2.95 4.18 -6.64
C LEU A 317 -4.43 4.20 -6.26
N SER A 318 -5.13 5.28 -6.56
CA SER A 318 -6.59 5.38 -6.38
C SER A 318 -7.34 4.34 -7.23
N ALA A 319 -6.91 4.12 -8.48
CA ALA A 319 -7.50 3.09 -9.35
C ALA A 319 -7.32 1.68 -8.78
N ILE A 320 -6.16 1.36 -8.18
CA ILE A 320 -5.91 0.10 -7.47
C ILE A 320 -6.90 -0.07 -6.33
N PHE A 321 -7.05 0.94 -5.46
CA PHE A 321 -7.97 0.88 -4.33
C PHE A 321 -9.43 0.80 -4.75
N ASP A 322 -9.82 1.48 -5.83
CA ASP A 322 -11.16 1.37 -6.41
C ASP A 322 -11.44 -0.03 -6.98
N ALA A 323 -10.44 -0.68 -7.57
CA ALA A 323 -10.56 -2.06 -8.02
C ALA A 323 -10.69 -3.04 -6.83
N MET A 324 -9.91 -2.86 -5.77
CA MET A 324 -10.04 -3.65 -4.53
C MET A 324 -11.40 -3.44 -3.86
N LYS A 325 -11.90 -2.20 -3.82
CA LYS A 325 -13.25 -1.89 -3.32
C LYS A 325 -14.33 -2.67 -4.06
N ARG A 326 -14.25 -2.77 -5.39
CA ARG A 326 -15.21 -3.57 -6.18
C ARG A 326 -15.14 -5.06 -5.86
N ILE A 327 -13.96 -5.63 -5.67
CA ILE A 327 -13.79 -7.02 -5.20
C ILE A 327 -14.47 -7.20 -3.85
N ASN A 328 -14.22 -6.29 -2.90
CA ASN A 328 -14.86 -6.34 -1.58
C ASN A 328 -16.38 -6.24 -1.66
N THR A 329 -16.92 -5.43 -2.57
CA THR A 329 -18.37 -5.33 -2.80
C THR A 329 -18.95 -6.66 -3.29
N VAL A 330 -18.26 -7.36 -4.21
CA VAL A 330 -18.69 -8.69 -4.66
C VAL A 330 -18.65 -9.70 -3.52
N MET A 331 -17.62 -9.66 -2.66
CA MET A 331 -17.53 -10.54 -1.50
C MET A 331 -18.63 -10.25 -0.46
N ILE A 332 -19.00 -8.99 -0.25
CA ILE A 332 -20.12 -8.62 0.62
C ILE A 332 -21.43 -9.18 0.08
N ASP A 333 -21.70 -9.03 -1.22
CA ASP A 333 -22.87 -9.59 -1.89
C ASP A 333 -22.93 -11.11 -1.69
N MET A 334 -21.85 -11.81 -1.99
CA MET A 334 -21.72 -13.24 -1.83
C MET A 334 -22.01 -13.68 -0.38
N ASN A 335 -21.40 -13.02 0.59
CA ASN A 335 -21.59 -13.35 2.00
C ASN A 335 -23.05 -13.12 2.46
N ARG A 336 -23.71 -12.08 1.93
CA ARG A 336 -25.14 -11.83 2.22
C ARG A 336 -26.04 -12.91 1.64
N ASP A 337 -25.77 -13.36 0.42
CA ASP A 337 -26.51 -14.44 -0.22
C ASP A 337 -26.32 -15.77 0.54
N PHE A 338 -25.08 -16.14 0.87
CA PHE A 338 -24.82 -17.35 1.67
C PHE A 338 -25.49 -17.29 3.05
N TRP A 339 -25.41 -16.15 3.72
CA TRP A 339 -26.10 -15.95 5.01
C TRP A 339 -27.62 -16.10 4.88
N GLN A 340 -28.18 -15.57 3.79
CA GLN A 340 -29.61 -15.71 3.50
C GLN A 340 -29.98 -17.17 3.17
N TYR A 341 -29.14 -17.89 2.42
CA TYR A 341 -29.35 -19.31 2.11
C TYR A 341 -29.33 -20.18 3.37
N ILE A 342 -28.50 -19.86 4.36
CA ILE A 342 -28.53 -20.51 5.68
C ILE A 342 -29.84 -20.20 6.37
N SER A 343 -30.31 -18.95 6.42
CA SER A 343 -31.56 -18.56 7.08
C SER A 343 -32.81 -19.14 6.41
N MET A 344 -32.72 -19.50 5.12
CA MET A 344 -33.76 -20.17 4.36
C MET A 344 -33.64 -21.71 4.36
N GLU A 345 -32.72 -22.24 5.16
CA GLU A 345 -32.51 -23.70 5.32
C GLU A 345 -32.03 -24.39 4.01
N TYR A 346 -31.44 -23.67 3.08
CA TYR A 346 -30.80 -24.28 1.92
C TYR A 346 -29.50 -24.99 2.30
N PHE A 347 -28.82 -24.54 3.35
CA PHE A 347 -27.69 -25.20 3.97
C PHE A 347 -28.11 -25.68 5.38
N LYS A 348 -27.73 -26.92 5.70
CA LYS A 348 -27.97 -27.53 7.02
C LYS A 348 -26.67 -27.54 7.83
#